data_d43bfada1c269d0f6f0bc632f2bcc43f
#
_entry.id   d43bfada1c269d0f6f0bc632f2bcc43f
#
_cell.length_a   1.000
_cell.length_b   1.000
_cell.length_c   1.000
_cell.angle_alpha   90.00
_cell.angle_beta   90.00
_cell.angle_gamma   90.00
#
_symmetry.space_group_name_H-M   'P 1'
#
loop_
_entity.id
_entity.type
_entity.pdbx_description
1 polymer ?
#
loop_
_entity_poly.entity_id
_entity_poly.type
_entity_poly.pdbx_seq_one_letter_code
_entity_poly.pdbx_strand_id
1 'polypeptide(L)'
;MNRETTNKIRYLLEECLPPVVRDSKPMRALFKAYWGSLIDHLEDFRERGHYYTEEEYIQLYAGFPRIQTETDNSQACLERVAAELIPGGLLDVGCGTGYLVNYLHKNASVEVTHYSGVDLNVDEARDRNLPDTTFVEGKVESLPFPDNAFDVVVCTHLLEHILDIRAAIAELRRVCRKRLIIVVPREREHSFTFNPHLHFFPYKHSFLRQMIPVPEDAVCE
;
A
#
# COMPACT_ATOMS: atom_id res chain seq x y z
N MET A 1 3.68 19.61 -1.00
CA MET A 1 2.40 19.88 -0.29
C MET A 1 2.41 18.98 0.95
N ASN A 2 1.93 19.44 2.11
CA ASN A 2 1.93 18.57 3.27
C ASN A 2 0.74 17.57 3.22
N ARG A 3 0.85 16.46 3.95
CA ARG A 3 -0.13 15.36 3.96
C ARG A 3 -1.54 15.82 4.37
N GLU A 4 -1.63 16.73 5.34
CA GLU A 4 -2.91 17.24 5.83
C GLU A 4 -3.67 17.99 4.73
N THR A 5 -2.96 18.82 3.96
CA THR A 5 -3.54 19.54 2.82
C THR A 5 -3.98 18.59 1.71
N THR A 6 -3.15 17.57 1.39
CA THR A 6 -3.49 16.54 0.40
C THR A 6 -4.75 15.78 0.82
N ASN A 7 -4.85 15.39 2.09
CA ASN A 7 -6.03 14.68 2.60
C ASN A 7 -7.31 15.55 2.57
N LYS A 8 -7.21 16.84 2.86
CA LYS A 8 -8.35 17.78 2.76
C LYS A 8 -8.83 17.94 1.31
N ILE A 9 -7.90 18.09 0.37
CA ILE A 9 -8.23 18.18 -1.06
C ILE A 9 -8.89 16.88 -1.52
N ARG A 10 -8.30 15.73 -1.18
CA ARG A 10 -8.87 14.42 -1.51
C ARG A 10 -10.28 14.27 -0.94
N TYR A 11 -10.49 14.58 0.34
CA TYR A 11 -11.81 14.53 0.96
C TYR A 11 -12.84 15.40 0.22
N LEU A 12 -12.46 16.62 -0.16
CA LEU A 12 -13.33 17.50 -0.93
C LEU A 12 -13.71 16.88 -2.28
N LEU A 13 -12.73 16.33 -3.00
CA LEU A 13 -12.93 15.74 -4.33
C LEU A 13 -13.76 14.44 -4.27
N GLU A 14 -13.52 13.60 -3.28
CA GLU A 14 -14.12 12.27 -3.19
C GLU A 14 -15.48 12.26 -2.50
N GLU A 15 -15.67 13.08 -1.47
CA GLU A 15 -16.86 13.02 -0.62
C GLU A 15 -17.83 14.20 -0.83
N CYS A 16 -17.32 15.36 -1.27
CA CYS A 16 -18.15 16.57 -1.37
C CYS A 16 -18.56 16.92 -2.81
N LEU A 17 -17.73 16.60 -3.81
CA LEU A 17 -18.03 16.95 -5.20
C LEU A 17 -18.79 15.82 -5.91
N PRO A 18 -19.95 16.12 -6.52
CA PRO A 18 -20.64 15.16 -7.36
C PRO A 18 -19.74 14.73 -8.55
N PRO A 19 -19.83 13.47 -9.02
CA PRO A 19 -19.04 12.98 -10.15
C PRO A 19 -19.16 13.86 -11.39
N VAL A 20 -20.36 14.37 -11.71
CA VAL A 20 -20.60 15.27 -12.85
C VAL A 20 -19.77 16.56 -12.81
N VAL A 21 -19.42 17.03 -11.61
CA VAL A 21 -18.56 18.21 -11.43
C VAL A 21 -17.08 17.78 -11.40
N ARG A 22 -16.77 16.79 -10.58
CA ARG A 22 -15.41 16.30 -10.37
C ARG A 22 -14.78 15.80 -11.67
N ASP A 23 -15.53 15.03 -12.47
CA ASP A 23 -15.05 14.39 -13.70
C ASP A 23 -15.30 15.29 -14.93
N SER A 24 -15.63 16.58 -14.73
CA SER A 24 -15.90 17.51 -15.82
C SER A 24 -14.62 18.02 -16.50
N LYS A 25 -14.74 18.39 -17.80
CA LYS A 25 -13.63 18.99 -18.56
C LYS A 25 -13.04 20.25 -17.90
N PRO A 26 -13.82 21.19 -17.30
CA PRO A 26 -13.27 22.32 -16.56
C PRO A 26 -12.43 21.89 -15.35
N MET A 27 -12.88 20.88 -14.60
CA MET A 27 -12.12 20.37 -13.45
C MET A 27 -10.82 19.72 -13.90
N ARG A 28 -10.85 18.92 -14.97
CA ARG A 28 -9.64 18.36 -15.57
C ARG A 28 -8.65 19.44 -16.00
N ALA A 29 -9.13 20.52 -16.63
CA ALA A 29 -8.28 21.65 -17.01
C ALA A 29 -7.62 22.31 -15.80
N LEU A 30 -8.35 22.44 -14.69
CA LEU A 30 -7.80 22.94 -13.41
C LEU A 30 -6.70 22.02 -12.87
N PHE A 31 -6.93 20.71 -12.86
CA PHE A 31 -5.92 19.74 -12.43
C PHE A 31 -4.69 19.77 -13.33
N LYS A 32 -4.88 19.84 -14.66
CA LYS A 32 -3.78 19.93 -15.61
C LYS A 32 -2.97 21.22 -15.44
N ALA A 33 -3.62 22.34 -15.12
CA ALA A 33 -2.91 23.59 -14.82
C ALA A 33 -2.04 23.50 -13.55
N TYR A 34 -2.44 22.67 -12.57
CA TYR A 34 -1.72 22.51 -11.32
C TYR A 34 -0.64 21.40 -11.36
N TRP A 35 -0.97 20.23 -11.92
CA TRP A 35 -0.09 19.05 -11.95
C TRP A 35 0.62 18.83 -13.29
N GLY A 36 0.33 19.65 -14.31
CA GLY A 36 0.97 19.56 -15.61
C GLY A 36 0.64 18.25 -16.35
N SER A 37 1.62 17.72 -17.08
CA SER A 37 1.50 16.48 -17.86
C SER A 37 1.30 15.22 -17.02
N LEU A 38 1.54 15.28 -15.69
CA LEU A 38 1.30 14.14 -14.81
C LEU A 38 -0.15 13.64 -14.88
N ILE A 39 -1.12 14.55 -15.05
CA ILE A 39 -2.53 14.19 -15.21
C ILE A 39 -2.76 13.31 -16.46
N ASP A 40 -2.12 13.64 -17.58
CA ASP A 40 -2.27 12.85 -18.81
C ASP A 40 -1.69 11.43 -18.64
N HIS A 41 -0.57 11.29 -17.93
CA HIS A 41 0.01 9.98 -17.62
C HIS A 41 -0.87 9.15 -16.67
N LEU A 42 -1.48 9.80 -15.68
CA LEU A 42 -2.38 9.13 -14.75
C LEU A 42 -3.70 8.70 -15.42
N GLU A 43 -4.23 9.51 -16.36
CA GLU A 43 -5.38 9.11 -17.18
C GLU A 43 -5.04 7.91 -18.09
N ASP A 44 -3.90 7.95 -18.77
CA ASP A 44 -3.46 6.84 -19.63
C ASP A 44 -3.27 5.56 -18.78
N PHE A 45 -2.68 5.68 -17.60
CA PHE A 45 -2.57 4.58 -16.64
C PHE A 45 -3.94 4.00 -16.26
N ARG A 46 -4.93 4.85 -15.99
CA ARG A 46 -6.30 4.43 -15.65
C ARG A 46 -6.98 3.66 -16.80
N GLU A 47 -6.83 4.14 -18.02
CA GLU A 47 -7.45 3.53 -19.19
C GLU A 47 -6.74 2.27 -19.67
N ARG A 48 -5.42 2.19 -19.50
CA ARG A 48 -4.57 1.17 -20.09
C ARG A 48 -3.86 0.26 -19.09
N GLY A 49 -3.83 0.61 -17.81
CA GLY A 49 -3.03 -0.12 -16.79
C GLY A 49 -3.36 -1.61 -16.71
N HIS A 50 -4.60 -1.99 -16.96
CA HIS A 50 -5.05 -3.38 -16.97
C HIS A 50 -4.64 -4.16 -18.25
N TYR A 51 -4.04 -3.49 -19.25
CA TYR A 51 -3.45 -4.12 -20.43
C TYR A 51 -1.93 -4.20 -20.37
N TYR A 52 -1.30 -3.58 -19.37
CA TYR A 52 0.15 -3.62 -19.24
C TYR A 52 0.64 -5.04 -18.91
N THR A 53 1.77 -5.41 -19.49
CA THR A 53 2.55 -6.52 -18.96
C THR A 53 3.10 -6.15 -17.58
N GLU A 54 3.54 -7.14 -16.84
CA GLU A 54 4.14 -6.91 -15.53
C GLU A 54 5.37 -6.01 -15.62
N GLU A 55 6.23 -6.22 -16.63
CA GLU A 55 7.42 -5.41 -16.85
C GLU A 55 7.07 -3.95 -17.15
N GLU A 56 6.09 -3.71 -18.02
CA GLU A 56 5.60 -2.36 -18.34
C GLU A 56 5.04 -1.66 -17.10
N TYR A 57 4.30 -2.40 -16.28
CA TYR A 57 3.74 -1.87 -15.04
C TYR A 57 4.82 -1.48 -14.03
N ILE A 58 5.80 -2.35 -13.79
CA ILE A 58 6.92 -2.08 -12.87
C ILE A 58 7.72 -0.86 -13.33
N GLN A 59 8.03 -0.77 -14.64
CA GLN A 59 8.76 0.38 -15.18
C GLN A 59 7.98 1.69 -15.04
N LEU A 60 6.68 1.65 -15.29
CA LEU A 60 5.80 2.80 -15.13
C LEU A 60 5.73 3.23 -13.66
N TYR A 61 5.49 2.28 -12.76
CA TYR A 61 5.39 2.52 -11.32
C TYR A 61 6.68 3.12 -10.75
N ALA A 62 7.84 2.61 -11.16
CA ALA A 62 9.14 3.15 -10.76
C ALA A 62 9.36 4.60 -11.25
N GLY A 63 8.71 5.00 -12.33
CA GLY A 63 8.78 6.37 -12.88
C GLY A 63 7.86 7.38 -12.17
N PHE A 64 6.91 6.94 -11.32
CA PHE A 64 6.04 7.87 -10.60
C PHE A 64 6.77 8.52 -9.43
N PRO A 65 6.66 9.86 -9.29
CA PRO A 65 7.26 10.55 -8.16
C PRO A 65 6.53 10.16 -6.86
N ARG A 66 7.28 9.67 -5.87
CA ARG A 66 6.75 9.45 -4.52
C ARG A 66 6.31 10.79 -3.92
N ILE A 67 5.04 10.90 -3.53
CA ILE A 67 4.50 12.09 -2.87
C ILE A 67 5.01 12.18 -1.43
N GLN A 68 5.13 11.03 -0.77
CA GLN A 68 5.71 10.91 0.58
C GLN A 68 7.08 10.24 0.47
N THR A 69 8.09 10.86 1.05
CA THR A 69 9.47 10.39 0.91
C THR A 69 9.78 9.16 1.74
N GLU A 70 9.10 8.95 2.87
CA GLU A 70 9.43 7.86 3.79
C GLU A 70 8.30 6.83 3.98
N THR A 71 7.05 7.27 4.15
CA THR A 71 5.92 6.37 4.37
C THR A 71 4.58 7.00 4.00
N ASP A 72 3.68 6.20 3.46
CA ASP A 72 2.28 6.56 3.23
C ASP A 72 1.40 6.31 4.47
N ASN A 73 1.94 5.69 5.51
CA ASN A 73 1.23 5.49 6.76
C ASN A 73 1.07 6.80 7.55
N SER A 74 -0.11 7.06 8.10
CA SER A 74 -0.30 8.12 9.09
C SER A 74 0.27 7.70 10.44
N GLN A 75 0.54 8.67 11.32
CA GLN A 75 1.00 8.37 12.69
C GLN A 75 0.01 7.44 13.42
N ALA A 76 -1.30 7.71 13.32
CA ALA A 76 -2.33 6.86 13.91
C ALA A 76 -2.34 5.43 13.32
N CYS A 77 -2.05 5.28 12.03
CA CYS A 77 -1.92 3.97 11.39
C CYS A 77 -0.69 3.21 11.94
N LEU A 78 0.45 3.87 12.03
CA LEU A 78 1.68 3.28 12.60
C LEU A 78 1.46 2.81 14.04
N GLU A 79 0.83 3.64 14.87
CA GLU A 79 0.48 3.31 16.27
C GLU A 79 -0.49 2.13 16.33
N ARG A 80 -1.49 2.08 15.43
CA ARG A 80 -2.44 0.98 15.36
C ARG A 80 -1.76 -0.33 14.96
N VAL A 81 -0.89 -0.31 13.94
CA VAL A 81 -0.10 -1.49 13.54
C VAL A 81 0.77 -1.97 14.69
N ALA A 82 1.49 -1.06 15.38
CA ALA A 82 2.31 -1.42 16.52
C ALA A 82 1.50 -2.05 17.68
N ALA A 83 0.28 -1.54 17.93
CA ALA A 83 -0.62 -2.07 18.96
C ALA A 83 -1.18 -3.47 18.64
N GLU A 84 -1.26 -3.82 17.36
CA GLU A 84 -1.76 -5.13 16.91
C GLU A 84 -0.66 -6.21 16.83
N LEU A 85 0.59 -5.88 17.10
CA LEU A 85 1.66 -6.89 17.07
C LEU A 85 1.48 -7.92 18.18
N ILE A 86 1.90 -9.14 17.87
CA ILE A 86 2.04 -10.24 18.84
C ILE A 86 3.50 -10.73 18.84
N PRO A 87 3.97 -11.41 19.89
CA PRO A 87 5.34 -11.91 19.93
C PRO A 87 5.65 -12.88 18.78
N GLY A 88 6.88 -12.78 18.24
CA GLY A 88 7.40 -13.69 17.22
C GLY A 88 8.11 -12.99 16.08
N GLY A 89 8.33 -13.70 14.97
CA GLY A 89 8.92 -13.16 13.75
C GLY A 89 7.93 -12.30 12.95
N LEU A 90 8.38 -11.16 12.41
CA LEU A 90 7.59 -10.21 11.64
C LEU A 90 8.11 -10.07 10.22
N LEU A 91 7.17 -10.06 9.26
CA LEU A 91 7.43 -9.69 7.86
C LEU A 91 6.64 -8.43 7.49
N ASP A 92 7.34 -7.44 6.93
CA ASP A 92 6.76 -6.26 6.26
C ASP A 92 6.79 -6.47 4.75
N VAL A 93 5.63 -6.60 4.11
CA VAL A 93 5.49 -6.83 2.67
C VAL A 93 5.16 -5.51 1.97
N GLY A 94 5.99 -5.13 1.01
CA GLY A 94 6.01 -3.78 0.45
C GLY A 94 6.73 -2.82 1.40
N CYS A 95 7.89 -3.22 1.91
CA CYS A 95 8.60 -2.50 2.95
C CYS A 95 9.21 -1.15 2.49
N GLY A 96 9.30 -0.93 1.18
CA GLY A 96 9.83 0.29 0.59
C GLY A 96 11.16 0.70 1.20
N THR A 97 11.21 1.87 1.84
CA THR A 97 12.41 2.39 2.51
C THR A 97 12.74 1.71 3.85
N GLY A 98 11.96 0.72 4.29
CA GLY A 98 12.11 0.11 5.62
C GLY A 98 11.64 0.99 6.78
N TYR A 99 10.85 2.05 6.49
CA TYR A 99 10.39 2.99 7.51
C TYR A 99 9.50 2.33 8.57
N LEU A 100 8.55 1.48 8.16
CA LEU A 100 7.66 0.79 9.09
C LEU A 100 8.45 -0.13 10.04
N VAL A 101 9.37 -0.91 9.51
CA VAL A 101 10.25 -1.77 10.32
C VAL A 101 11.03 -0.95 11.34
N ASN A 102 11.65 0.18 10.92
CA ASN A 102 12.37 1.08 11.82
C ASN A 102 11.45 1.70 12.89
N TYR A 103 10.21 2.01 12.54
CA TYR A 103 9.23 2.51 13.48
C TYR A 103 8.86 1.44 14.53
N LEU A 104 8.61 0.21 14.09
CA LEU A 104 8.24 -0.91 14.96
C LEU A 104 9.37 -1.32 15.88
N HIS A 105 10.63 -1.27 15.46
CA HIS A 105 11.78 -1.46 16.33
C HIS A 105 11.78 -0.54 17.58
N LYS A 106 11.27 0.68 17.41
CA LYS A 106 11.27 1.70 18.49
C LYS A 106 10.00 1.70 19.33
N ASN A 107 8.90 1.18 18.78
CA ASN A 107 7.56 1.40 19.34
C ASN A 107 6.77 0.11 19.59
N ALA A 108 7.26 -1.06 19.20
CA ALA A 108 6.63 -2.33 19.52
C ALA A 108 6.63 -2.56 21.03
N SER A 109 5.47 -2.91 21.59
CA SER A 109 5.31 -3.24 23.02
C SER A 109 5.49 -4.73 23.32
N VAL A 110 5.73 -5.53 22.29
CA VAL A 110 5.93 -6.98 22.34
C VAL A 110 7.30 -7.36 21.81
N GLU A 111 7.79 -8.53 22.19
CA GLU A 111 9.06 -9.05 21.71
C GLU A 111 8.92 -9.53 20.26
N VAL A 112 9.61 -8.85 19.32
CA VAL A 112 9.77 -9.30 17.95
C VAL A 112 11.14 -9.95 17.83
N THR A 113 11.17 -11.24 17.56
CA THR A 113 12.40 -12.04 17.56
C THR A 113 13.31 -11.76 16.37
N HIS A 114 12.73 -11.39 15.22
CA HIS A 114 13.44 -10.89 14.05
C HIS A 114 12.47 -10.13 13.16
N TYR A 115 12.99 -9.19 12.40
CA TYR A 115 12.25 -8.43 11.39
C TYR A 115 12.70 -8.85 9.99
N SER A 116 11.76 -8.94 9.10
CA SER A 116 12.05 -9.11 7.67
C SER A 116 11.25 -8.10 6.87
N GLY A 117 11.81 -7.62 5.78
CA GLY A 117 11.11 -6.78 4.82
C GLY A 117 11.28 -7.34 3.41
N VAL A 118 10.25 -7.26 2.59
CA VAL A 118 10.30 -7.64 1.17
C VAL A 118 9.70 -6.54 0.32
N ASP A 119 10.39 -6.21 -0.78
CA ASP A 119 9.94 -5.25 -1.79
C ASP A 119 10.61 -5.58 -3.13
N LEU A 120 10.18 -4.96 -4.23
CA LEU A 120 10.82 -5.07 -5.54
C LEU A 120 12.24 -4.48 -5.54
N ASN A 121 12.48 -3.46 -4.72
CA ASN A 121 13.81 -2.87 -4.47
C ASN A 121 13.93 -2.56 -2.98
N VAL A 122 14.98 -3.03 -2.35
CA VAL A 122 15.23 -2.89 -0.91
C VAL A 122 16.53 -2.15 -0.57
N ASP A 123 17.16 -1.47 -1.52
CA ASP A 123 18.45 -0.80 -1.31
C ASP A 123 18.36 0.26 -0.21
N GLU A 124 17.36 1.16 -0.28
CA GLU A 124 17.14 2.18 0.75
C GLU A 124 16.82 1.58 2.13
N ALA A 125 16.13 0.44 2.17
CA ALA A 125 15.83 -0.26 3.42
C ALA A 125 17.09 -0.87 4.03
N ARG A 126 17.95 -1.48 3.22
CA ARG A 126 19.26 -2.04 3.63
C ARG A 126 20.18 -0.97 4.18
N ASP A 127 20.18 0.23 3.61
CA ASP A 127 21.01 1.36 4.05
C ASP A 127 20.66 1.83 5.47
N ARG A 128 19.48 1.49 5.98
CA ARG A 128 19.11 1.80 7.39
C ARG A 128 19.90 1.01 8.42
N ASN A 129 20.53 -0.10 8.05
CA ASN A 129 21.32 -0.96 8.95
C ASN A 129 20.59 -1.29 10.27
N LEU A 130 19.32 -1.70 10.17
CA LEU A 130 18.53 -2.05 11.35
C LEU A 130 18.99 -3.37 11.96
N PRO A 131 19.12 -3.44 13.31
CA PRO A 131 19.53 -4.66 13.97
C PRO A 131 18.48 -5.78 13.77
N ASP A 132 18.91 -7.04 13.80
CA ASP A 132 18.05 -8.23 13.69
C ASP A 132 17.02 -8.15 12.56
N THR A 133 17.41 -7.51 11.43
CA THR A 133 16.54 -7.25 10.29
C THR A 133 17.14 -7.75 8.99
N THR A 134 16.34 -8.43 8.18
CA THR A 134 16.73 -8.88 6.84
C THR A 134 15.80 -8.27 5.80
N PHE A 135 16.36 -7.64 4.76
CA PHE A 135 15.61 -7.14 3.61
C PHE A 135 15.91 -7.98 2.37
N VAL A 136 14.84 -8.47 1.71
CA VAL A 136 14.90 -9.38 0.56
C VAL A 136 14.12 -8.79 -0.62
N GLU A 137 14.68 -8.84 -1.80
CA GLU A 137 13.94 -8.51 -3.01
C GLU A 137 12.96 -9.64 -3.36
N GLY A 138 11.73 -9.25 -3.70
CA GLY A 138 10.69 -10.22 -4.05
C GLY A 138 9.39 -9.55 -4.44
N LYS A 139 8.51 -10.33 -5.08
CA LYS A 139 7.16 -9.92 -5.46
C LYS A 139 6.15 -10.46 -4.47
N VAL A 140 5.11 -9.69 -4.19
CA VAL A 140 4.07 -10.11 -3.24
C VAL A 140 3.25 -11.29 -3.76
N GLU A 141 3.12 -11.43 -5.10
CA GLU A 141 2.42 -12.56 -5.73
C GLU A 141 3.21 -13.87 -5.67
N SER A 142 4.50 -13.83 -5.27
CA SER A 142 5.37 -15.00 -5.14
C SER A 142 6.47 -14.72 -4.11
N LEU A 143 6.09 -14.74 -2.83
CA LEU A 143 7.00 -14.42 -1.74
C LEU A 143 8.08 -15.48 -1.55
N PRO A 144 9.38 -15.10 -1.42
CA PRO A 144 10.51 -16.03 -1.33
C PRO A 144 10.66 -16.64 0.08
N PHE A 145 9.55 -16.99 0.71
CA PHE A 145 9.52 -17.56 2.06
C PHE A 145 8.67 -18.83 2.11
N PRO A 146 8.97 -19.78 3.00
CA PRO A 146 8.15 -20.98 3.17
C PRO A 146 6.79 -20.66 3.83
N ASP A 147 5.87 -21.63 3.79
CA ASP A 147 4.57 -21.54 4.45
C ASP A 147 4.74 -21.29 5.96
N ASN A 148 3.89 -20.42 6.53
CA ASN A 148 3.87 -20.11 7.96
C ASN A 148 5.23 -19.64 8.51
N ALA A 149 6.03 -18.96 7.70
CA ALA A 149 7.37 -18.51 8.09
C ALA A 149 7.36 -17.44 9.20
N PHE A 150 6.32 -16.61 9.25
CA PHE A 150 6.24 -15.46 10.14
C PHE A 150 5.01 -15.51 11.04
N ASP A 151 5.18 -15.15 12.32
CA ASP A 151 4.05 -15.04 13.25
C ASP A 151 3.14 -13.87 12.92
N VAL A 152 3.72 -12.77 12.46
CA VAL A 152 3.02 -11.56 12.02
C VAL A 152 3.45 -11.20 10.61
N VAL A 153 2.49 -10.96 9.75
CA VAL A 153 2.72 -10.38 8.41
C VAL A 153 1.98 -9.06 8.34
N VAL A 154 2.70 -8.01 7.96
CA VAL A 154 2.15 -6.67 7.76
C VAL A 154 2.27 -6.31 6.29
N CYS A 155 1.22 -5.74 5.71
CA CYS A 155 1.20 -5.25 4.34
C CYS A 155 0.46 -3.91 4.33
N THR A 156 1.18 -2.82 4.08
CA THR A 156 0.59 -1.48 4.12
C THR A 156 0.80 -0.73 2.81
N HIS A 157 -0.28 -0.17 2.26
CA HIS A 157 -0.24 0.65 1.04
C HIS A 157 0.46 -0.04 -0.15
N LEU A 158 0.18 -1.32 -0.35
CA LEU A 158 0.71 -2.13 -1.44
C LEU A 158 -0.40 -2.69 -2.33
N LEU A 159 -1.44 -3.29 -1.74
CA LEU A 159 -2.43 -4.08 -2.49
C LEU A 159 -3.23 -3.26 -3.51
N GLU A 160 -3.37 -1.98 -3.31
CA GLU A 160 -4.00 -1.06 -4.28
C GLU A 160 -3.24 -0.95 -5.60
N HIS A 161 -1.96 -1.31 -5.60
CA HIS A 161 -1.07 -1.25 -6.76
C HIS A 161 -0.90 -2.59 -7.48
N ILE A 162 -1.37 -3.69 -6.92
CA ILE A 162 -1.04 -5.04 -7.41
C ILE A 162 -2.02 -5.50 -8.49
N LEU A 163 -1.50 -5.98 -9.63
CA LEU A 163 -2.32 -6.49 -10.75
C LEU A 163 -3.18 -7.68 -10.32
N ASP A 164 -2.57 -8.71 -9.75
CA ASP A 164 -3.29 -9.86 -9.20
C ASP A 164 -3.36 -9.79 -7.67
N ILE A 165 -4.25 -8.96 -7.17
CA ILE A 165 -4.47 -8.79 -5.72
C ILE A 165 -4.84 -10.11 -5.03
N ARG A 166 -5.47 -11.06 -5.72
CA ARG A 166 -5.86 -12.34 -5.11
C ARG A 166 -4.67 -13.26 -4.93
N ALA A 167 -3.76 -13.32 -5.90
CA ALA A 167 -2.49 -14.02 -5.75
C ALA A 167 -1.68 -13.42 -4.59
N ALA A 168 -1.59 -12.10 -4.51
CA ALA A 168 -0.91 -11.41 -3.41
C ALA A 168 -1.52 -11.78 -2.04
N ILE A 169 -2.84 -11.73 -1.90
CA ILE A 169 -3.53 -12.10 -0.64
C ILE A 169 -3.29 -13.58 -0.30
N ALA A 170 -3.28 -14.48 -1.28
CA ALA A 170 -2.98 -15.89 -1.05
C ALA A 170 -1.56 -16.08 -0.51
N GLU A 171 -0.57 -15.38 -1.06
CA GLU A 171 0.82 -15.43 -0.60
C GLU A 171 0.99 -14.82 0.80
N LEU A 172 0.36 -13.67 1.08
CA LEU A 172 0.36 -13.09 2.43
C LEU A 172 -0.17 -14.08 3.47
N ARG A 173 -1.25 -14.79 3.14
CA ARG A 173 -1.82 -15.82 4.01
C ARG A 173 -0.92 -17.05 4.13
N ARG A 174 -0.29 -17.46 3.04
CA ARG A 174 0.59 -18.64 3.02
C ARG A 174 1.78 -18.48 3.95
N VAL A 175 2.41 -17.32 3.94
CA VAL A 175 3.60 -17.06 4.77
C VAL A 175 3.26 -16.66 6.21
N CYS A 176 2.01 -16.27 6.47
CA CYS A 176 1.53 -15.83 7.78
C CYS A 176 1.07 -17.02 8.63
N ARG A 177 1.62 -17.14 9.86
CA ARG A 177 1.27 -18.21 10.80
C ARG A 177 0.14 -17.85 11.76
N LYS A 178 0.07 -16.60 12.23
CA LYS A 178 -0.86 -16.21 13.30
C LYS A 178 -1.65 -14.94 13.01
N ARG A 179 -1.00 -13.84 12.61
CA ARG A 179 -1.67 -12.55 12.45
C ARG A 179 -1.26 -11.85 11.16
N LEU A 180 -2.24 -11.61 10.30
CA LEU A 180 -2.09 -10.83 9.09
C LEU A 180 -2.72 -9.45 9.30
N ILE A 181 -1.92 -8.40 9.12
CA ILE A 181 -2.35 -6.99 9.23
C ILE A 181 -2.24 -6.37 7.85
N ILE A 182 -3.35 -5.90 7.31
CA ILE A 182 -3.40 -5.24 6.00
C ILE A 182 -3.95 -3.83 6.17
N VAL A 183 -3.28 -2.87 5.57
CA VAL A 183 -3.72 -1.48 5.51
C VAL A 183 -3.80 -1.05 4.05
N VAL A 184 -4.98 -0.59 3.64
CA VAL A 184 -5.23 -0.02 2.32
C VAL A 184 -5.86 1.37 2.45
N PRO A 185 -5.65 2.28 1.49
CA PRO A 185 -6.28 3.59 1.55
C PRO A 185 -7.81 3.46 1.36
N ARG A 186 -8.55 4.22 2.16
CA ARG A 186 -9.95 4.45 1.87
C ARG A 186 -10.06 5.49 0.77
N GLU A 187 -10.33 5.05 -0.45
CA GLU A 187 -10.32 5.91 -1.62
C GLU A 187 -11.44 5.51 -2.58
N ARG A 188 -12.06 6.52 -3.21
CA ARG A 188 -13.08 6.33 -4.26
C ARG A 188 -12.44 6.41 -5.63
N GLU A 189 -12.90 5.55 -6.50
CA GLU A 189 -12.54 5.61 -7.91
C GLU A 189 -13.17 6.84 -8.59
N HIS A 190 -12.38 7.52 -9.42
CA HIS A 190 -12.86 8.60 -10.29
C HIS A 190 -11.98 8.71 -11.55
N SER A 191 -12.43 9.47 -12.55
CA SER A 191 -11.74 9.57 -13.86
C SER A 191 -10.30 10.07 -13.76
N PHE A 192 -10.01 10.88 -12.74
CA PHE A 192 -8.65 11.35 -12.46
C PHE A 192 -8.21 10.75 -11.14
N THR A 193 -7.02 10.17 -11.13
CA THR A 193 -6.37 9.77 -9.89
C THR A 193 -5.04 10.51 -9.78
N PHE A 194 -4.60 10.72 -8.56
CA PHE A 194 -3.27 11.29 -8.30
C PHE A 194 -2.25 10.20 -7.93
N ASN A 195 -2.71 8.96 -7.87
CA ASN A 195 -1.92 7.80 -7.51
C ASN A 195 -2.11 6.70 -8.56
N PRO A 196 -1.10 5.89 -8.86
CA PRO A 196 -1.22 4.75 -9.76
C PRO A 196 -1.90 3.55 -9.08
N HIS A 197 -3.10 3.76 -8.52
CA HIS A 197 -3.89 2.71 -7.91
C HIS A 197 -4.74 1.98 -8.96
N LEU A 198 -4.69 0.66 -8.91
CA LEU A 198 -5.53 -0.24 -9.71
C LEU A 198 -6.80 -0.63 -8.96
N HIS A 199 -6.72 -0.70 -7.62
CA HIS A 199 -7.84 -1.08 -6.76
C HIS A 199 -8.23 0.04 -5.83
N PHE A 200 -9.56 0.22 -5.64
CA PHE A 200 -10.15 1.26 -4.83
C PHE A 200 -11.07 0.65 -3.77
N PHE A 201 -10.89 1.08 -2.52
CA PHE A 201 -11.60 0.54 -1.37
C PHE A 201 -12.40 1.63 -0.64
N PRO A 202 -13.49 2.16 -1.24
CA PRO A 202 -14.28 3.23 -0.62
C PRO A 202 -15.02 2.79 0.65
N TYR A 203 -15.22 1.48 0.81
CA TYR A 203 -15.96 0.88 1.92
C TYR A 203 -15.26 -0.40 2.41
N LYS A 204 -15.44 -0.76 3.68
CA LYS A 204 -14.92 -2.02 4.25
C LYS A 204 -15.24 -3.24 3.39
N HIS A 205 -16.50 -3.36 2.94
CA HIS A 205 -16.93 -4.48 2.11
C HIS A 205 -16.28 -4.50 0.71
N SER A 206 -15.76 -3.37 0.23
CA SER A 206 -15.02 -3.33 -1.04
C SER A 206 -13.69 -4.10 -0.92
N PHE A 207 -13.00 -3.94 0.20
CA PHE A 207 -11.80 -4.69 0.51
C PHE A 207 -12.11 -6.14 0.92
N LEU A 208 -13.09 -6.37 1.81
CA LEU A 208 -13.44 -7.70 2.29
C LEU A 208 -13.83 -8.67 1.16
N ARG A 209 -14.37 -8.18 0.03
CA ARG A 209 -14.63 -9.00 -1.15
C ARG A 209 -13.37 -9.58 -1.79
N GLN A 210 -12.23 -8.93 -1.65
CA GLN A 210 -10.93 -9.47 -2.11
C GLN A 210 -10.40 -10.54 -1.16
N MET A 211 -10.82 -10.49 0.10
CA MET A 211 -10.38 -11.39 1.17
C MET A 211 -11.15 -12.72 1.26
N ILE A 212 -12.09 -13.00 0.34
CA ILE A 212 -12.93 -14.21 0.40
C ILE A 212 -12.08 -15.49 0.22
N PRO A 213 -12.23 -16.50 1.13
CA PRO A 213 -13.04 -16.48 2.34
C PRO A 213 -12.46 -15.57 3.43
N VAL A 214 -13.33 -14.79 4.08
CA VAL A 214 -12.93 -13.94 5.20
C VAL A 214 -12.89 -14.81 6.47
N PRO A 215 -11.80 -14.78 7.27
CA PRO A 215 -11.75 -15.48 8.56
C PRO A 215 -12.85 -14.97 9.52
N GLU A 216 -13.39 -15.84 10.37
CA GLU A 216 -14.47 -15.48 11.31
C GLU A 216 -14.02 -14.46 12.38
N ASP A 217 -12.74 -14.49 12.73
CA ASP A 217 -12.10 -13.57 13.69
C ASP A 217 -11.52 -12.31 13.06
N ALA A 218 -11.75 -12.09 11.76
CA ALA A 218 -11.25 -10.91 11.06
C ALA A 218 -11.93 -9.64 11.54
N VAL A 219 -11.13 -8.64 11.88
CA VAL A 219 -11.58 -7.27 12.22
C VAL A 219 -11.25 -6.35 11.05
N CYS A 220 -12.23 -5.56 10.62
CA CYS A 220 -12.06 -4.54 9.58
C CYS A 220 -12.58 -3.19 10.08
N GLU A 221 -11.72 -2.18 10.13
CA GLU A 221 -12.01 -0.84 10.65
C GLU A 221 -12.10 0.23 9.57
#